data_37b42e0365d2938688b31ee17aa254a1
#
_entry.id   37b42e0365d2938688b31ee17aa254a1
#
_cell.length_a   1.000
_cell.length_b   1.000
_cell.length_c   1.000
_cell.angle_alpha   90.00
_cell.angle_beta   90.00
_cell.angle_gamma   90.00
#
_symmetry.space_group_name_H-M   'P 1'
#
loop_
_entity.id
_entity.type
_entity.pdbx_description
1 polymer ?
#
loop_
_entity_poly.entity_id
_entity_poly.type
_entity_poly.pdbx_seq_one_letter_code
_entity_poly.pdbx_strand_id
1 'polypeptide(L)'
;TQILAYMSEILAPEQLVELRALNVPTNMGPRTFSGFFTDHEAFAQAAANLSNIGSSGVYFTLNPLKATVSSAPRNRVTVASRGGLAKDIDIERPAWLLVDIDPERPAKGSATDSEKAVAGQVAFALLAFLGKQGWPEPILGDSGNGYHLLYPLAVSNKITPGVIKRALQALAFMFDTDEAKIDQKVYNPSRICKIYGTAARKGSGQAPRPHRLTSLKTPDGTLTPLSASLLLNMADMLPSRGVTTGAPTGMLDNYLSQHFPGLEGPVPWGDGGRKWVFPVCPWNHSHVDRSAFVVQFSNGAIAAGCLHKRCDGTSRGKDGGVKGWKSLQKLAGTPFKDAVETTILASSGRYRFTDLGNARRLVDNYPMEIIHCVPRNQWYVFDGQRWKPDRDGGIERCAKTTIEGIFTEADACPDADMAKALRKHATRSESARALSSMVQVARTEPNVAVLPDRLDRDPWLFNVANGT
;
A
#
# COMPACT_ATOMS: atom_id res chain seq x y z
N THR A 1 0.27 24.52 -30.35
CA THR A 1 0.48 23.07 -30.31
C THR A 1 -0.46 22.43 -29.28
N GLN A 2 -0.75 21.13 -29.43
CA GLN A 2 -1.61 20.40 -28.48
C GLN A 2 -1.01 20.41 -27.05
N ILE A 3 0.32 20.39 -26.93
CA ILE A 3 1.00 20.54 -25.62
C ILE A 3 0.64 21.87 -24.97
N LEU A 4 0.68 22.97 -25.72
CA LEU A 4 0.32 24.29 -25.20
C LEU A 4 -1.14 24.32 -24.72
N ALA A 5 -2.07 23.77 -25.50
CA ALA A 5 -3.48 23.67 -25.13
C ALA A 5 -3.68 22.86 -23.82
N TYR A 6 -3.00 21.72 -23.68
CA TYR A 6 -3.06 20.94 -22.44
C TYR A 6 -2.44 21.66 -21.23
N MET A 7 -1.34 22.37 -21.45
CA MET A 7 -0.65 23.06 -20.35
C MET A 7 -1.37 24.31 -19.89
N SER A 8 -2.11 24.99 -20.77
CA SER A 8 -2.95 26.16 -20.40
C SER A 8 -4.12 25.79 -19.47
N GLU A 9 -4.51 24.52 -19.40
CA GLU A 9 -5.50 24.04 -18.44
C GLU A 9 -4.93 23.89 -17.01
N ILE A 10 -3.61 23.84 -16.88
CA ILE A 10 -2.90 23.56 -15.61
C ILE A 10 -2.11 24.77 -15.12
N LEU A 11 -1.44 25.47 -16.01
CA LEU A 11 -0.55 26.59 -15.70
C LEU A 11 -1.30 27.92 -15.79
N ALA A 12 -1.18 28.74 -14.75
CA ALA A 12 -1.64 30.11 -14.83
C ALA A 12 -0.77 30.91 -15.82
N PRO A 13 -1.32 31.98 -16.46
CA PRO A 13 -0.52 32.84 -17.34
C PRO A 13 0.79 33.31 -16.68
N GLU A 14 1.89 33.26 -17.42
CA GLU A 14 3.25 33.66 -16.96
C GLU A 14 3.77 32.91 -15.71
N GLN A 15 3.07 31.86 -15.25
CA GLN A 15 3.56 31.06 -14.13
C GLN A 15 4.94 30.49 -14.43
N LEU A 16 5.88 30.74 -13.51
CA LEU A 16 7.21 30.13 -13.59
C LEU A 16 7.12 28.61 -13.38
N VAL A 17 7.66 27.85 -14.32
CA VAL A 17 7.65 26.38 -14.33
C VAL A 17 9.00 25.84 -14.73
N GLU A 18 9.46 24.73 -14.11
CA GLU A 18 10.62 23.97 -14.59
C GLU A 18 10.15 22.87 -15.55
N LEU A 19 10.75 22.83 -16.75
CA LEU A 19 10.70 21.69 -17.64
C LEU A 19 11.88 20.76 -17.32
N ARG A 20 11.61 19.45 -17.24
CA ARG A 20 12.62 18.43 -16.99
C ARG A 20 12.43 17.25 -17.93
N ALA A 21 13.41 16.98 -18.78
CA ALA A 21 13.42 15.81 -19.68
C ALA A 21 14.47 14.80 -19.18
N LEU A 22 14.04 13.53 -19.06
CA LEU A 22 14.87 12.47 -18.55
C LEU A 22 15.43 11.59 -19.67
N ASN A 23 16.68 11.16 -19.50
CA ASN A 23 17.37 10.25 -20.43
C ASN A 23 17.31 10.74 -21.89
N VAL A 24 17.54 12.04 -22.11
CA VAL A 24 17.65 12.59 -23.47
C VAL A 24 18.91 12.01 -24.11
N PRO A 25 18.83 11.37 -25.29
CA PRO A 25 20.00 10.84 -25.99
C PRO A 25 20.98 11.96 -26.36
N THR A 26 22.26 11.75 -26.08
CA THR A 26 23.35 12.64 -26.51
C THR A 26 24.55 11.81 -26.95
N ASN A 27 25.51 12.42 -27.65
CA ASN A 27 26.75 11.75 -28.07
C ASN A 27 27.61 11.26 -26.88
N MET A 28 27.35 11.77 -25.66
CA MET A 28 28.02 11.38 -24.42
C MET A 28 27.17 10.48 -23.53
N GLY A 29 26.12 9.85 -24.08
CA GLY A 29 25.16 9.05 -23.37
C GLY A 29 23.92 9.84 -22.91
N PRO A 30 22.91 9.14 -22.29
CA PRO A 30 21.68 9.77 -21.85
C PRO A 30 21.90 10.82 -20.75
N ARG A 31 21.30 12.00 -20.91
CA ARG A 31 21.39 13.11 -19.96
C ARG A 31 20.02 13.62 -19.55
N THR A 32 19.93 14.21 -18.37
CA THR A 32 18.77 15.00 -17.96
C THR A 32 18.95 16.44 -18.45
N PHE A 33 17.90 16.96 -19.07
CA PHE A 33 17.82 18.38 -19.44
C PHE A 33 16.81 19.08 -18.57
N SER A 34 17.05 20.33 -18.23
CA SER A 34 16.13 21.17 -17.48
C SER A 34 16.19 22.61 -17.95
N GLY A 35 15.10 23.34 -17.76
CA GLY A 35 15.00 24.77 -18.03
C GLY A 35 13.80 25.40 -17.32
N PHE A 36 13.91 26.67 -17.00
CA PHE A 36 12.88 27.44 -16.32
C PHE A 36 12.18 28.38 -17.33
N PHE A 37 10.85 28.33 -17.36
CA PHE A 37 10.04 29.01 -18.35
C PHE A 37 8.97 29.88 -17.68
N THR A 38 8.75 31.06 -18.26
CA THR A 38 7.60 31.93 -18.07
C THR A 38 6.84 32.11 -19.38
N ASP A 39 7.51 31.89 -20.53
CA ASP A 39 6.93 31.81 -21.85
C ASP A 39 6.47 30.36 -22.10
N HIS A 40 5.16 30.15 -22.08
CA HIS A 40 4.55 28.81 -22.23
C HIS A 40 4.55 28.32 -23.68
N GLU A 41 4.70 29.19 -24.68
CA GLU A 41 4.90 28.78 -26.06
C GLU A 41 6.31 28.20 -26.25
N ALA A 42 7.33 28.89 -25.75
CA ALA A 42 8.70 28.39 -25.74
C ALA A 42 8.81 27.09 -24.92
N PHE A 43 8.10 26.97 -23.78
CA PHE A 43 7.99 25.76 -22.99
C PHE A 43 7.42 24.60 -23.81
N ALA A 44 6.29 24.80 -24.46
CA ALA A 44 5.62 23.75 -25.25
C ALA A 44 6.48 23.30 -26.43
N GLN A 45 7.18 24.24 -27.10
CA GLN A 45 8.11 23.92 -28.20
C GLN A 45 9.30 23.12 -27.68
N ALA A 46 9.90 23.50 -26.55
CA ALA A 46 11.02 22.78 -25.94
C ALA A 46 10.59 21.35 -25.53
N ALA A 47 9.39 21.18 -24.95
CA ALA A 47 8.83 19.90 -24.58
C ALA A 47 8.63 18.99 -25.81
N ALA A 48 8.07 19.53 -26.89
CA ALA A 48 7.91 18.81 -28.15
C ALA A 48 9.26 18.33 -28.72
N ASN A 49 10.23 19.24 -28.79
CA ASN A 49 11.56 18.93 -29.29
C ASN A 49 12.25 17.82 -28.49
N LEU A 50 12.22 17.91 -27.15
CA LEU A 50 12.82 16.89 -26.25
C LEU A 50 12.09 15.55 -26.34
N SER A 51 10.78 15.58 -26.50
CA SER A 51 10.01 14.37 -26.77
C SER A 51 10.39 13.74 -28.11
N ASN A 52 10.53 14.52 -29.18
CA ASN A 52 10.88 14.03 -30.52
C ASN A 52 12.30 13.49 -30.62
N ILE A 53 13.26 14.07 -29.91
CA ILE A 53 14.64 13.56 -29.83
C ILE A 53 14.71 12.17 -29.18
N GLY A 54 13.67 11.76 -28.44
CA GLY A 54 13.62 10.41 -27.86
C GLY A 54 13.92 10.35 -26.36
N SER A 55 13.68 11.43 -25.61
CA SER A 55 13.70 11.39 -24.14
C SER A 55 12.79 10.30 -23.60
N SER A 56 13.12 9.69 -22.46
CA SER A 56 12.27 8.69 -21.84
C SER A 56 10.95 9.25 -21.27
N GLY A 57 10.93 10.57 -21.04
CA GLY A 57 9.76 11.33 -20.66
C GLY A 57 10.09 12.78 -20.39
N VAL A 58 9.12 13.65 -20.65
CA VAL A 58 9.20 15.08 -20.39
C VAL A 58 8.20 15.43 -19.30
N TYR A 59 8.66 16.21 -18.31
CA TYR A 59 7.96 16.53 -17.09
C TYR A 59 8.03 18.03 -16.79
N PHE A 60 7.15 18.49 -15.91
CA PHE A 60 7.18 19.87 -15.40
C PHE A 60 6.91 19.88 -13.89
N THR A 61 7.34 20.93 -13.19
CA THR A 61 6.97 21.17 -11.80
C THR A 61 5.49 21.53 -11.74
N LEU A 62 4.70 20.68 -11.07
CA LEU A 62 3.22 20.83 -11.05
C LEU A 62 2.79 22.07 -10.27
N ASN A 63 3.49 22.39 -9.18
CA ASN A 63 3.20 23.55 -8.34
C ASN A 63 4.01 24.76 -8.77
N PRO A 64 3.48 26.01 -8.57
CA PRO A 64 4.15 27.23 -8.95
C PRO A 64 5.48 27.40 -8.22
N LEU A 65 6.50 27.82 -8.96
CA LEU A 65 7.81 28.16 -8.44
C LEU A 65 7.84 29.62 -7.97
N LYS A 66 8.61 29.91 -6.91
CA LYS A 66 8.92 31.26 -6.48
C LYS A 66 9.68 32.02 -7.57
N ALA A 67 9.39 33.28 -7.77
CA ALA A 67 10.04 34.12 -8.78
C ALA A 67 11.59 34.20 -8.59
N THR A 68 12.05 33.96 -7.37
CA THR A 68 13.48 34.03 -6.98
C THR A 68 14.26 32.76 -7.34
N VAL A 69 13.59 31.71 -7.83
CA VAL A 69 14.26 30.44 -8.20
C VAL A 69 15.13 30.65 -9.43
N SER A 70 16.40 30.30 -9.26
CA SER A 70 17.41 30.22 -10.33
C SER A 70 17.79 31.55 -11.04
N SER A 71 19.07 31.86 -11.04
CA SER A 71 19.70 32.84 -11.91
C SER A 71 19.96 32.33 -13.33
N ALA A 72 19.54 31.08 -13.66
CA ALA A 72 19.73 30.51 -14.98
C ALA A 72 18.89 31.25 -16.03
N PRO A 73 19.37 31.34 -17.28
CA PRO A 73 18.61 31.92 -18.36
C PRO A 73 17.24 31.30 -18.50
N ARG A 74 16.20 32.12 -18.62
CA ARG A 74 14.82 31.72 -18.79
C ARG A 74 14.52 31.27 -20.22
N ASN A 75 13.44 30.51 -20.37
CA ASN A 75 12.85 30.12 -21.63
C ASN A 75 13.77 29.29 -22.55
N ARG A 76 14.70 28.55 -21.97
CA ARG A 76 15.55 27.58 -22.68
C ARG A 76 15.94 26.40 -21.80
N VAL A 77 16.22 25.27 -22.44
CA VAL A 77 16.73 24.07 -21.76
C VAL A 77 18.23 23.93 -21.91
N THR A 78 18.86 23.39 -20.90
CA THR A 78 20.28 23.02 -20.87
C THR A 78 20.43 21.65 -20.21
N VAL A 79 21.62 21.06 -20.31
CA VAL A 79 21.94 19.87 -19.50
C VAL A 79 21.86 20.25 -18.03
N ALA A 80 21.10 19.47 -17.26
CA ALA A 80 20.91 19.73 -15.84
C ALA A 80 22.23 19.63 -15.07
N SER A 81 22.56 20.69 -14.34
CA SER A 81 23.69 20.70 -13.42
C SER A 81 23.35 20.11 -12.06
N ARG A 82 24.38 19.71 -11.31
CA ARG A 82 24.20 19.22 -9.93
C ARG A 82 23.62 20.34 -9.06
N GLY A 83 22.43 20.13 -8.53
CA GLY A 83 21.72 21.12 -7.71
C GLY A 83 20.93 22.18 -8.47
N GLY A 84 20.93 22.17 -9.82
CA GLY A 84 20.22 23.12 -10.68
C GLY A 84 18.73 22.80 -10.90
N LEU A 85 18.21 21.75 -10.30
CA LEU A 85 16.79 21.37 -10.37
C LEU A 85 16.00 21.99 -9.21
N ALA A 86 14.74 22.31 -9.44
CA ALA A 86 13.84 22.82 -8.41
C ALA A 86 13.67 21.83 -7.24
N LYS A 87 13.63 22.40 -6.03
CA LYS A 87 13.49 21.69 -4.74
C LYS A 87 12.21 22.14 -4.04
N ASP A 88 11.82 21.46 -2.98
CA ASP A 88 10.60 21.80 -2.21
C ASP A 88 10.60 23.24 -1.67
N ILE A 89 11.79 23.77 -1.30
CA ILE A 89 11.94 25.14 -0.83
C ILE A 89 11.66 26.19 -1.92
N ASP A 90 11.80 25.80 -3.19
CA ASP A 90 11.62 26.66 -4.35
C ASP A 90 10.14 26.80 -4.77
N ILE A 91 9.27 25.97 -4.19
CA ILE A 91 7.83 26.00 -4.46
C ILE A 91 7.17 27.08 -3.62
N GLU A 92 6.30 27.85 -4.26
CA GLU A 92 5.55 28.93 -3.60
C GLU A 92 4.49 28.36 -2.64
N ARG A 93 3.69 27.40 -3.14
CA ARG A 93 2.64 26.73 -2.39
C ARG A 93 2.21 25.44 -3.09
N PRO A 94 1.60 24.48 -2.39
CA PRO A 94 0.83 23.42 -3.04
C PRO A 94 -0.37 24.04 -3.78
N ALA A 95 -0.41 23.89 -5.08
CA ALA A 95 -1.49 24.39 -5.94
C ALA A 95 -2.31 23.24 -6.54
N TRP A 96 -1.74 22.06 -6.58
CA TRP A 96 -2.35 20.86 -7.18
C TRP A 96 -2.17 19.65 -6.29
N LEU A 97 -3.18 18.81 -6.23
CA LEU A 97 -3.09 17.43 -5.78
C LEU A 97 -2.97 16.54 -7.02
N LEU A 98 -1.89 15.78 -7.08
CA LEU A 98 -1.70 14.71 -8.05
C LEU A 98 -2.05 13.37 -7.38
N VAL A 99 -2.99 12.62 -7.94
CA VAL A 99 -3.18 11.21 -7.64
C VAL A 99 -2.68 10.43 -8.84
N ASP A 100 -1.55 9.76 -8.68
CA ASP A 100 -0.87 8.99 -9.73
C ASP A 100 -1.17 7.50 -9.53
N ILE A 101 -1.87 6.90 -10.51
CA ILE A 101 -2.33 5.51 -10.48
C ILE A 101 -1.54 4.74 -11.54
N ASP A 102 -0.60 3.94 -11.10
CA ASP A 102 0.25 3.11 -11.96
C ASP A 102 -0.08 1.63 -11.80
N PRO A 103 -0.06 0.83 -12.88
CA PRO A 103 -0.14 -0.62 -12.77
C PRO A 103 1.17 -1.19 -12.23
N GLU A 104 1.09 -2.32 -11.54
CA GLU A 104 2.27 -3.13 -11.20
C GLU A 104 2.86 -3.69 -12.50
N ARG A 105 4.13 -3.43 -12.73
CA ARG A 105 4.85 -3.79 -13.95
C ARG A 105 6.36 -3.80 -13.74
N PRO A 106 7.15 -4.42 -14.62
CA PRO A 106 8.61 -4.35 -14.54
C PRO A 106 9.12 -2.90 -14.51
N ALA A 107 10.00 -2.59 -13.58
CA ALA A 107 10.43 -1.21 -13.25
C ALA A 107 10.96 -0.40 -14.47
N LYS A 108 11.51 -1.06 -15.48
CA LYS A 108 12.08 -0.42 -16.69
C LYS A 108 11.22 -0.62 -17.94
N GLY A 109 10.00 -1.15 -17.81
CA GLY A 109 9.10 -1.41 -18.95
C GLY A 109 7.93 -0.45 -19.03
N SER A 110 7.40 -0.21 -20.23
CA SER A 110 6.07 0.37 -20.41
C SER A 110 5.01 -0.63 -19.95
N ALA A 111 3.81 -0.16 -19.62
CA ALA A 111 2.68 -1.03 -19.34
C ALA A 111 2.19 -1.75 -20.60
N THR A 112 1.73 -2.99 -20.47
CA THR A 112 0.91 -3.64 -21.49
C THR A 112 -0.47 -2.98 -21.54
N ASP A 113 -1.29 -3.29 -22.53
CA ASP A 113 -2.65 -2.74 -22.59
C ASP A 113 -3.53 -3.30 -21.47
N SER A 114 -3.36 -4.57 -21.09
CA SER A 114 -4.06 -5.18 -19.96
C SER A 114 -3.68 -4.55 -18.61
N GLU A 115 -2.38 -4.39 -18.35
CA GLU A 115 -1.90 -3.72 -17.12
C GLU A 115 -2.45 -2.28 -17.03
N LYS A 116 -2.41 -1.54 -18.14
CA LYS A 116 -2.95 -0.18 -18.17
C LYS A 116 -4.47 -0.15 -17.96
N ALA A 117 -5.20 -1.13 -18.49
CA ALA A 117 -6.65 -1.24 -18.29
C ALA A 117 -7.02 -1.44 -16.82
N VAL A 118 -6.25 -2.24 -16.08
CA VAL A 118 -6.45 -2.41 -14.63
C VAL A 118 -6.24 -1.09 -13.88
N ALA A 119 -5.17 -0.33 -14.18
CA ALA A 119 -4.99 1.00 -13.59
C ALA A 119 -6.17 1.95 -13.92
N GLY A 120 -6.75 1.81 -15.11
CA GLY A 120 -7.97 2.53 -15.52
C GLY A 120 -9.18 2.17 -14.67
N GLN A 121 -9.39 0.89 -14.36
CA GLN A 121 -10.48 0.44 -13.49
C GLN A 121 -10.35 1.05 -12.09
N VAL A 122 -9.14 1.06 -11.51
CA VAL A 122 -8.86 1.71 -10.22
C VAL A 122 -9.13 3.22 -10.30
N ALA A 123 -8.70 3.90 -11.38
CA ALA A 123 -8.95 5.32 -11.57
C ALA A 123 -10.46 5.64 -11.63
N PHE A 124 -11.25 4.86 -12.37
CA PHE A 124 -12.71 5.04 -12.46
C PHE A 124 -13.42 4.75 -11.14
N ALA A 125 -13.04 3.70 -10.43
CA ALA A 125 -13.58 3.39 -9.11
C ALA A 125 -13.30 4.54 -8.12
N LEU A 126 -12.08 5.07 -8.16
CA LEU A 126 -11.65 6.21 -7.36
C LEU A 126 -12.45 7.48 -7.67
N LEU A 127 -12.64 7.81 -8.95
CA LEU A 127 -13.47 8.93 -9.39
C LEU A 127 -14.91 8.84 -8.86
N ALA A 128 -15.53 7.66 -9.03
CA ALA A 128 -16.90 7.42 -8.55
C ALA A 128 -17.01 7.57 -7.02
N PHE A 129 -16.01 7.09 -6.28
CA PHE A 129 -15.95 7.25 -4.83
C PHE A 129 -15.77 8.71 -4.42
N LEU A 130 -14.80 9.42 -5.00
CA LEU A 130 -14.50 10.81 -4.68
C LEU A 130 -15.68 11.72 -4.99
N GLY A 131 -16.38 11.52 -6.11
CA GLY A 131 -17.61 12.22 -6.45
C GLY A 131 -18.70 12.05 -5.38
N LYS A 132 -18.91 10.83 -4.87
CA LYS A 132 -19.82 10.57 -3.75
C LYS A 132 -19.39 11.24 -2.43
N GLN A 133 -18.08 11.51 -2.26
CA GLN A 133 -17.55 12.27 -1.13
C GLN A 133 -17.67 13.79 -1.33
N GLY A 134 -18.21 14.24 -2.45
CA GLY A 134 -18.38 15.67 -2.79
C GLY A 134 -17.13 16.33 -3.32
N TRP A 135 -16.17 15.55 -3.82
CA TRP A 135 -15.01 16.10 -4.53
C TRP A 135 -15.44 16.61 -5.90
N PRO A 136 -14.85 17.73 -6.38
CA PRO A 136 -15.08 18.19 -7.74
C PRO A 136 -14.53 17.19 -8.76
N GLU A 137 -14.94 17.33 -10.02
CA GLU A 137 -14.30 16.58 -11.11
C GLU A 137 -12.86 17.05 -11.32
N PRO A 138 -11.88 16.12 -11.43
CA PRO A 138 -10.50 16.44 -11.71
C PRO A 138 -10.25 16.56 -13.21
N ILE A 139 -9.09 17.10 -13.57
CA ILE A 139 -8.49 16.83 -14.87
C ILE A 139 -8.01 15.39 -14.87
N LEU A 140 -8.40 14.62 -15.89
CA LEU A 140 -7.95 13.24 -16.10
C LEU A 140 -6.79 13.21 -17.08
N GLY A 141 -5.61 12.80 -16.60
CA GLY A 141 -4.41 12.61 -17.40
C GLY A 141 -4.16 11.15 -17.75
N ASP A 142 -3.90 10.86 -19.01
CA ASP A 142 -3.28 9.60 -19.44
C ASP A 142 -1.76 9.78 -19.41
N SER A 143 -1.07 9.15 -18.46
CA SER A 143 0.38 9.25 -18.32
C SER A 143 1.15 8.38 -19.33
N GLY A 144 0.44 7.63 -20.17
CA GLY A 144 0.97 6.65 -21.10
C GLY A 144 1.06 5.24 -20.52
N ASN A 145 1.33 5.10 -19.24
CA ASN A 145 1.39 3.80 -18.56
C ASN A 145 0.28 3.60 -17.52
N GLY A 146 -0.24 4.66 -16.95
CA GLY A 146 -1.29 4.69 -15.96
C GLY A 146 -2.12 5.96 -16.11
N TYR A 147 -2.72 6.42 -15.03
CA TYR A 147 -3.63 7.57 -15.03
C TYR A 147 -3.31 8.54 -13.90
N HIS A 148 -3.52 9.82 -14.16
CA HIS A 148 -3.43 10.90 -13.19
C HIS A 148 -4.80 11.51 -12.95
N LEU A 149 -5.12 11.79 -11.68
CA LEU A 149 -6.21 12.70 -11.33
C LEU A 149 -5.59 13.97 -10.77
N LEU A 150 -5.84 15.10 -11.42
CA LEU A 150 -5.29 16.38 -11.05
C LEU A 150 -6.41 17.28 -10.50
N TYR A 151 -6.30 17.63 -9.23
CA TYR A 151 -7.23 18.52 -8.55
C TYR A 151 -6.55 19.85 -8.25
N PRO A 152 -7.03 21.00 -8.76
CA PRO A 152 -6.57 22.30 -8.27
C PRO A 152 -6.92 22.41 -6.78
N LEU A 153 -6.02 22.95 -5.98
CA LEU A 153 -6.21 23.11 -4.54
C LEU A 153 -6.65 24.53 -4.18
N ALA A 154 -7.65 24.64 -3.34
CA ALA A 154 -8.01 25.92 -2.76
C ALA A 154 -6.84 26.50 -1.94
N VAL A 155 -6.67 27.81 -1.99
CA VAL A 155 -5.63 28.49 -1.20
C VAL A 155 -5.96 28.35 0.29
N SER A 156 -5.09 27.66 1.03
CA SER A 156 -5.29 27.45 2.48
C SER A 156 -3.99 27.04 3.14
N ASN A 157 -3.71 27.62 4.31
CA ASN A 157 -2.59 27.22 5.17
C ASN A 157 -2.79 25.84 5.84
N LYS A 158 -4.00 25.28 5.76
CA LYS A 158 -4.30 23.92 6.25
C LYS A 158 -3.86 22.83 5.27
N ILE A 159 -3.61 23.17 4.01
CA ILE A 159 -3.12 22.23 2.99
C ILE A 159 -1.60 22.19 3.06
N THR A 160 -1.09 21.18 3.75
CA THR A 160 0.34 20.94 3.91
C THR A 160 0.77 19.65 3.21
N PRO A 161 2.06 19.48 2.89
CA PRO A 161 2.56 18.22 2.34
C PRO A 161 2.21 17.01 3.20
N GLY A 162 2.17 17.17 4.53
CA GLY A 162 1.75 16.11 5.45
C GLY A 162 0.29 15.71 5.30
N VAL A 163 -0.61 16.66 5.08
CA VAL A 163 -2.04 16.40 4.81
C VAL A 163 -2.21 15.71 3.46
N ILE A 164 -1.51 16.20 2.42
CA ILE A 164 -1.52 15.56 1.08
C ILE A 164 -1.03 14.11 1.18
N LYS A 165 0.09 13.88 1.88
CA LYS A 165 0.61 12.53 2.10
C LYS A 165 -0.41 11.61 2.75
N ARG A 166 -1.05 12.05 3.83
CA ARG A 166 -2.07 11.24 4.53
C ARG A 166 -3.30 10.99 3.66
N ALA A 167 -3.73 11.97 2.86
CA ALA A 167 -4.84 11.79 1.92
C ALA A 167 -4.48 10.74 0.85
N LEU A 168 -3.28 10.80 0.24
CA LEU A 168 -2.80 9.79 -0.71
C LEU A 168 -2.68 8.41 -0.05
N GLN A 169 -2.21 8.34 1.19
CA GLN A 169 -2.17 7.09 1.96
C GLN A 169 -3.57 6.52 2.21
N ALA A 170 -4.55 7.36 2.50
CA ALA A 170 -5.95 6.94 2.66
C ALA A 170 -6.54 6.41 1.35
N LEU A 171 -6.27 7.08 0.22
CA LEU A 171 -6.69 6.62 -1.10
C LEU A 171 -6.02 5.29 -1.48
N ALA A 172 -4.73 5.18 -1.28
CA ALA A 172 -3.98 3.93 -1.52
C ALA A 172 -4.49 2.79 -0.62
N PHE A 173 -4.78 3.10 0.65
CA PHE A 173 -5.38 2.13 1.56
C PHE A 173 -6.71 1.55 1.03
N MET A 174 -7.53 2.37 0.38
CA MET A 174 -8.85 1.97 -0.11
C MET A 174 -8.81 1.30 -1.48
N PHE A 175 -7.92 1.75 -2.37
CA PHE A 175 -8.00 1.45 -3.80
C PHE A 175 -6.80 0.69 -4.36
N ASP A 176 -5.69 0.56 -3.63
CA ASP A 176 -4.59 -0.30 -4.06
C ASP A 176 -5.06 -1.74 -4.21
N THR A 177 -4.70 -2.34 -5.33
CA THR A 177 -4.85 -3.76 -5.61
C THR A 177 -3.47 -4.39 -5.79
N ASP A 178 -3.39 -5.71 -5.97
CA ASP A 178 -2.09 -6.34 -6.30
C ASP A 178 -1.57 -5.94 -7.68
N GLU A 179 -2.47 -5.51 -8.58
CA GLU A 179 -2.16 -5.20 -9.98
C GLU A 179 -2.01 -3.70 -10.28
N ALA A 180 -2.53 -2.79 -9.43
CA ALA A 180 -2.40 -1.35 -9.60
C ALA A 180 -2.31 -0.62 -8.26
N LYS A 181 -1.47 0.41 -8.19
CA LYS A 181 -1.15 1.17 -6.97
C LYS A 181 -1.29 2.67 -7.20
N ILE A 182 -1.65 3.37 -6.11
CA ILE A 182 -1.57 4.83 -6.03
C ILE A 182 -0.19 5.20 -5.47
N ASP A 183 0.57 6.02 -6.20
CA ASP A 183 1.89 6.47 -5.74
C ASP A 183 1.76 7.45 -4.56
N GLN A 184 2.05 6.96 -3.37
CA GLN A 184 2.00 7.74 -2.13
C GLN A 184 3.18 8.72 -1.98
N LYS A 185 4.18 8.66 -2.89
CA LYS A 185 5.39 9.49 -2.82
C LYS A 185 5.25 10.81 -3.56
N VAL A 186 4.14 11.02 -4.28
CA VAL A 186 3.93 12.25 -5.08
C VAL A 186 3.45 13.46 -4.25
N TYR A 187 3.53 13.40 -2.93
CA TYR A 187 3.06 14.45 -2.01
C TYR A 187 4.02 15.65 -1.86
N ASN A 188 5.29 15.50 -2.25
CA ASN A 188 6.28 16.55 -2.06
C ASN A 188 6.04 17.73 -3.00
N PRO A 189 6.23 18.98 -2.54
CA PRO A 189 5.88 20.18 -3.32
C PRO A 189 6.53 20.28 -4.68
N SER A 190 7.81 19.90 -4.81
CA SER A 190 8.58 19.97 -6.07
C SER A 190 8.34 18.78 -7.01
N ARG A 191 7.28 17.98 -6.74
CA ARG A 191 6.96 16.84 -7.60
C ARG A 191 6.77 17.27 -9.04
N ILE A 192 7.46 16.56 -9.94
CA ILE A 192 7.27 16.73 -11.37
C ILE A 192 6.12 15.85 -11.86
N CYS A 193 5.30 16.41 -12.71
CA CYS A 193 4.21 15.74 -13.43
C CYS A 193 4.56 15.61 -14.91
N LYS A 194 3.95 14.67 -15.59
CA LYS A 194 4.13 14.44 -17.02
C LYS A 194 3.61 15.63 -17.82
N ILE A 195 4.36 16.07 -18.85
CA ILE A 195 3.82 17.01 -19.84
C ILE A 195 2.97 16.22 -20.83
N TYR A 196 1.67 16.51 -20.85
CA TYR A 196 0.75 15.84 -21.75
C TYR A 196 0.95 16.29 -23.20
N GLY A 197 0.72 15.37 -24.14
CA GLY A 197 1.09 15.56 -25.54
C GLY A 197 2.52 15.15 -25.86
N THR A 198 3.28 14.63 -24.86
CA THR A 198 4.62 14.06 -25.05
C THR A 198 4.59 12.53 -24.95
N ALA A 199 5.61 11.86 -25.49
CA ALA A 199 5.68 10.41 -25.43
C ALA A 199 6.22 9.91 -24.08
N ALA A 200 5.59 8.86 -23.56
CA ALA A 200 6.09 8.07 -22.45
C ALA A 200 6.90 6.89 -23.01
N ARG A 201 8.23 6.90 -22.82
CA ARG A 201 9.15 5.90 -23.35
C ARG A 201 9.90 5.21 -22.20
N LYS A 202 9.32 4.11 -21.69
CA LYS A 202 10.04 3.21 -20.77
C LYS A 202 10.33 1.89 -21.50
N GLY A 203 11.56 1.41 -21.42
CA GLY A 203 11.98 0.18 -22.13
C GLY A 203 12.08 0.33 -23.64
N SER A 204 12.02 -0.79 -24.35
CA SER A 204 12.25 -0.84 -25.82
C SER A 204 11.08 -0.31 -26.65
N GLY A 205 9.89 -0.22 -26.10
CA GLY A 205 8.67 0.15 -26.84
C GLY A 205 8.12 -0.94 -27.78
N GLN A 206 8.68 -2.15 -27.71
CA GLN A 206 8.22 -3.30 -28.50
C GLN A 206 7.01 -3.97 -27.85
N ALA A 207 6.17 -4.62 -28.66
CA ALA A 207 5.06 -5.41 -28.16
C ALA A 207 5.55 -6.47 -27.15
N PRO A 208 4.80 -6.73 -26.08
CA PRO A 208 3.48 -6.18 -25.74
C PRO A 208 3.53 -4.86 -24.93
N ARG A 209 4.66 -4.13 -24.88
CA ARG A 209 4.91 -2.95 -24.06
C ARG A 209 5.21 -1.69 -24.88
N PRO A 210 4.23 -1.15 -25.62
CA PRO A 210 4.46 -0.04 -26.52
C PRO A 210 4.74 1.27 -25.80
N HIS A 211 5.45 2.18 -26.46
CA HIS A 211 5.48 3.58 -26.09
C HIS A 211 4.15 4.24 -26.42
N ARG A 212 3.68 5.17 -25.60
CA ARG A 212 2.38 5.84 -25.81
C ARG A 212 2.51 7.34 -25.70
N LEU A 213 1.70 8.04 -26.48
CA LEU A 213 1.50 9.47 -26.33
C LEU A 213 0.61 9.72 -25.10
N THR A 214 0.99 10.70 -24.31
CA THR A 214 0.21 11.11 -23.13
C THR A 214 -0.89 12.10 -23.53
N SER A 215 -2.01 12.08 -22.85
CA SER A 215 -3.14 12.97 -23.16
C SER A 215 -3.81 13.50 -21.89
N LEU A 216 -4.63 14.55 -22.06
CA LEU A 216 -5.37 15.20 -21.01
C LEU A 216 -6.85 15.31 -21.40
N LYS A 217 -7.73 15.08 -20.46
CA LYS A 217 -9.15 15.35 -20.59
C LYS A 217 -9.58 16.24 -19.42
N THR A 218 -10.05 17.44 -19.71
CA THR A 218 -10.66 18.35 -18.75
C THR A 218 -12.14 18.04 -18.56
N PRO A 219 -12.71 18.27 -17.38
CA PRO A 219 -14.16 18.24 -17.20
C PRO A 219 -14.83 19.36 -17.99
N ASP A 220 -16.12 19.19 -18.27
CA ASP A 220 -16.92 20.24 -18.88
C ASP A 220 -17.12 21.40 -17.89
N GLY A 221 -16.80 22.63 -18.31
CA GLY A 221 -16.96 23.84 -17.48
C GLY A 221 -15.71 24.25 -16.69
N THR A 222 -15.92 25.10 -15.68
CA THR A 222 -14.82 25.66 -14.88
C THR A 222 -14.32 24.69 -13.84
N LEU A 223 -13.01 24.49 -13.75
CA LEU A 223 -12.37 23.69 -12.72
C LEU A 223 -12.64 24.25 -11.33
N THR A 224 -13.27 23.45 -10.48
CA THR A 224 -13.55 23.82 -9.09
C THR A 224 -12.42 23.39 -8.19
N PRO A 225 -11.79 24.31 -7.42
CA PRO A 225 -10.72 23.93 -6.51
C PRO A 225 -11.20 23.01 -5.39
N LEU A 226 -10.41 21.96 -5.11
CA LEU A 226 -10.63 21.05 -3.99
C LEU A 226 -10.44 21.80 -2.66
N SER A 227 -11.46 21.81 -1.82
CA SER A 227 -11.41 22.50 -0.54
C SER A 227 -10.50 21.79 0.48
N ALA A 228 -9.92 22.58 1.37
CA ALA A 228 -9.09 22.04 2.46
C ALA A 228 -9.87 21.07 3.35
N SER A 229 -11.18 21.30 3.55
CA SER A 229 -12.02 20.43 4.38
C SER A 229 -12.21 19.04 3.77
N LEU A 230 -12.40 18.94 2.46
CA LEU A 230 -12.51 17.65 1.77
C LEU A 230 -11.19 16.88 1.82
N LEU A 231 -10.06 17.55 1.61
CA LEU A 231 -8.74 16.93 1.68
C LEU A 231 -8.40 16.45 3.10
N LEU A 232 -8.70 17.27 4.13
CA LEU A 232 -8.52 16.87 5.53
C LEU A 232 -9.42 15.70 5.90
N ASN A 233 -10.69 15.73 5.49
CA ASN A 233 -11.60 14.62 5.69
C ASN A 233 -11.07 13.31 5.09
N MET A 234 -10.43 13.38 3.93
CA MET A 234 -9.78 12.22 3.31
C MET A 234 -8.58 11.74 4.13
N ALA A 235 -7.70 12.66 4.54
CA ALA A 235 -6.54 12.34 5.37
C ALA A 235 -6.93 11.69 6.71
N ASP A 236 -8.08 12.07 7.28
CA ASP A 236 -8.60 11.53 8.54
C ASP A 236 -9.30 10.17 8.39
N MET A 237 -9.55 9.71 7.16
CA MET A 237 -10.06 8.36 6.92
C MET A 237 -9.01 7.27 7.18
N LEU A 238 -7.73 7.62 7.12
CA LEU A 238 -6.66 6.67 7.41
C LEU A 238 -6.70 6.24 8.89
N PRO A 239 -6.80 4.95 9.22
CA PRO A 239 -6.76 4.48 10.60
C PRO A 239 -5.48 4.93 11.29
N SER A 240 -5.59 5.66 12.39
CA SER A 240 -4.43 6.19 13.13
C SER A 240 -4.16 5.47 14.45
N ARG A 241 -5.13 4.67 14.93
CA ARG A 241 -5.06 3.93 16.19
C ARG A 241 -5.75 2.57 16.06
N GLY A 242 -5.22 1.59 16.75
CA GLY A 242 -5.81 0.28 16.93
C GLY A 242 -5.91 -0.10 18.40
N VAL A 243 -6.64 -1.17 18.70
CA VAL A 243 -6.69 -1.79 20.04
C VAL A 243 -5.64 -2.90 20.07
N THR A 244 -4.64 -2.78 20.95
CA THR A 244 -3.69 -3.87 21.19
C THR A 244 -4.40 -4.99 21.95
N THR A 245 -4.37 -6.20 21.41
CA THR A 245 -5.12 -7.35 21.97
C THR A 245 -4.20 -8.37 22.65
N GLY A 246 -2.89 -8.31 22.41
CA GLY A 246 -1.94 -9.33 22.87
C GLY A 246 -2.16 -10.73 22.27
N ALA A 247 -3.11 -10.87 21.35
CA ALA A 247 -3.43 -12.17 20.75
C ALA A 247 -2.34 -12.61 19.75
N PRO A 248 -1.99 -13.90 19.73
CA PRO A 248 -1.08 -14.47 18.73
C PRO A 248 -1.54 -14.23 17.29
N THR A 249 -0.58 -14.16 16.37
CA THR A 249 -0.84 -14.10 14.92
C THR A 249 -1.67 -15.31 14.49
N GLY A 250 -2.67 -15.09 13.63
CA GLY A 250 -3.59 -16.15 13.19
C GLY A 250 -4.92 -16.21 13.96
N MET A 251 -4.97 -15.80 15.23
CA MET A 251 -6.26 -15.79 15.96
C MET A 251 -7.24 -14.77 15.40
N LEU A 252 -6.74 -13.62 14.89
CA LEU A 252 -7.59 -12.64 14.23
C LEU A 252 -8.15 -13.19 12.90
N ASP A 253 -7.34 -13.93 12.13
CA ASP A 253 -7.78 -14.56 10.89
C ASP A 253 -8.90 -15.56 11.16
N ASN A 254 -8.73 -16.43 12.15
CA ASN A 254 -9.73 -17.41 12.53
C ASN A 254 -11.02 -16.74 13.02
N TYR A 255 -10.93 -15.72 13.84
CA TYR A 255 -12.08 -14.96 14.31
C TYR A 255 -12.82 -14.29 13.15
N LEU A 256 -12.10 -13.63 12.25
CA LEU A 256 -12.70 -12.92 11.13
C LEU A 256 -13.35 -13.89 10.13
N SER A 257 -12.69 -14.99 9.79
CA SER A 257 -13.25 -16.00 8.87
C SER A 257 -14.48 -16.71 9.45
N GLN A 258 -14.51 -16.95 10.76
CA GLN A 258 -15.63 -17.59 11.44
C GLN A 258 -16.87 -16.69 11.50
N HIS A 259 -16.69 -15.40 11.80
CA HIS A 259 -17.80 -14.48 12.06
C HIS A 259 -18.19 -13.64 10.84
N PHE A 260 -17.33 -13.51 9.85
CA PHE A 260 -17.54 -12.67 8.66
C PHE A 260 -17.17 -13.41 7.36
N PRO A 261 -17.95 -14.45 6.99
CA PRO A 261 -17.71 -15.19 5.74
C PRO A 261 -17.82 -14.23 4.55
N GLY A 262 -16.86 -14.31 3.61
CA GLY A 262 -16.76 -13.41 2.46
C GLY A 262 -15.92 -12.15 2.68
N LEU A 263 -15.29 -12.00 3.84
CA LEU A 263 -14.26 -11.00 4.07
C LEU A 263 -13.01 -11.34 3.24
N GLU A 264 -12.51 -10.39 2.47
CA GLU A 264 -11.33 -10.56 1.61
C GLU A 264 -10.05 -10.17 2.33
N GLY A 265 -8.99 -10.93 2.16
CA GLY A 265 -7.69 -10.75 2.82
C GLY A 265 -7.26 -11.97 3.65
N PRO A 266 -6.17 -11.85 4.44
CA PRO A 266 -5.39 -10.63 4.65
C PRO A 266 -4.49 -10.28 3.49
N VAL A 267 -4.33 -8.98 3.22
CA VAL A 267 -3.29 -8.45 2.34
C VAL A 267 -2.30 -7.58 3.13
N PRO A 268 -1.02 -7.51 2.75
CA PRO A 268 -0.05 -6.64 3.40
C PRO A 268 -0.52 -5.19 3.42
N TRP A 269 -0.30 -4.50 4.55
CA TRP A 269 -0.68 -3.10 4.71
C TRP A 269 0.31 -2.32 5.58
N GLY A 270 0.71 -1.13 5.10
CA GLY A 270 1.65 -0.26 5.79
C GLY A 270 2.98 -0.95 6.11
N ASP A 271 3.64 -0.54 7.20
CA ASP A 271 4.93 -1.09 7.61
C ASP A 271 4.74 -2.38 8.43
N GLY A 272 4.47 -3.49 7.74
CA GLY A 272 4.31 -4.82 8.36
C GLY A 272 2.95 -5.08 9.00
N GLY A 273 1.92 -4.30 8.68
CA GLY A 273 0.54 -4.57 9.05
C GLY A 273 -0.19 -5.45 8.03
N ARG A 274 -1.44 -5.80 8.36
CA ARG A 274 -2.34 -6.60 7.52
C ARG A 274 -3.71 -5.96 7.40
N LYS A 275 -4.37 -6.13 6.25
CA LYS A 275 -5.69 -5.55 5.95
C LYS A 275 -6.65 -6.61 5.44
N TRP A 276 -7.90 -6.51 5.86
CA TRP A 276 -9.06 -7.22 5.31
C TRP A 276 -10.09 -6.20 4.84
N VAL A 277 -10.81 -6.52 3.78
CA VAL A 277 -11.82 -5.65 3.18
C VAL A 277 -13.14 -6.38 3.07
N PHE A 278 -14.23 -5.70 3.45
CA PHE A 278 -15.58 -6.21 3.26
C PHE A 278 -16.09 -5.81 1.87
N PRO A 279 -16.48 -6.74 1.00
CA PRO A 279 -17.19 -6.41 -0.24
C PRO A 279 -18.47 -5.63 0.01
N VAL A 280 -19.19 -6.00 1.06
CA VAL A 280 -20.40 -5.33 1.54
C VAL A 280 -20.18 -4.91 3.00
N CYS A 281 -20.47 -3.67 3.33
CA CYS A 281 -20.26 -3.13 4.67
C CYS A 281 -21.14 -3.87 5.71
N PRO A 282 -20.57 -4.42 6.79
CA PRO A 282 -21.32 -5.18 7.79
C PRO A 282 -22.25 -4.30 8.65
N TRP A 283 -22.03 -3.00 8.67
CA TRP A 283 -22.88 -2.03 9.41
C TRP A 283 -24.00 -1.44 8.56
N ASN A 284 -23.83 -1.41 7.23
CA ASN A 284 -24.83 -0.90 6.30
C ASN A 284 -24.66 -1.57 4.93
N HIS A 285 -25.53 -2.52 4.64
CA HIS A 285 -25.46 -3.33 3.43
C HIS A 285 -25.69 -2.55 2.11
N SER A 286 -26.10 -1.28 2.18
CA SER A 286 -26.13 -0.40 1.00
C SER A 286 -24.74 0.08 0.55
N HIS A 287 -23.72 -0.07 1.40
CA HIS A 287 -22.32 0.24 1.05
C HIS A 287 -21.66 -1.00 0.46
N VAL A 288 -21.69 -1.09 -0.86
CA VAL A 288 -21.14 -2.23 -1.64
C VAL A 288 -19.87 -1.89 -2.39
N ASP A 289 -19.21 -0.80 -1.99
CA ASP A 289 -18.06 -0.20 -2.66
C ASP A 289 -16.71 -0.50 -1.96
N ARG A 290 -16.65 -1.59 -1.18
CA ARG A 290 -15.44 -2.03 -0.46
C ARG A 290 -14.89 -1.01 0.54
N SER A 291 -15.74 -0.12 1.05
CA SER A 291 -15.37 0.95 1.99
C SER A 291 -15.23 0.50 3.44
N ALA A 292 -15.60 -0.73 3.78
CA ALA A 292 -15.47 -1.28 5.11
C ALA A 292 -14.26 -2.22 5.21
N PHE A 293 -13.56 -2.15 6.34
CA PHE A 293 -12.27 -2.81 6.52
C PHE A 293 -11.99 -3.26 7.96
N VAL A 294 -11.05 -4.19 8.10
CA VAL A 294 -10.30 -4.46 9.33
C VAL A 294 -8.82 -4.27 9.02
N VAL A 295 -8.06 -3.69 9.94
CA VAL A 295 -6.60 -3.62 9.86
C VAL A 295 -5.97 -4.11 11.15
N GLN A 296 -4.86 -4.83 11.02
CA GLN A 296 -3.95 -5.12 12.11
C GLN A 296 -2.64 -4.38 11.84
N PHE A 297 -2.22 -3.56 12.80
CA PHE A 297 -0.94 -2.85 12.74
C PHE A 297 0.23 -3.80 13.06
N SER A 298 1.44 -3.42 12.69
CA SER A 298 2.66 -4.21 12.99
C SER A 298 2.89 -4.47 14.48
N ASN A 299 2.36 -3.62 15.36
CA ASN A 299 2.39 -3.79 16.81
C ASN A 299 1.24 -4.67 17.36
N GLY A 300 0.49 -5.36 16.49
CA GLY A 300 -0.64 -6.20 16.85
C GLY A 300 -1.96 -5.46 17.16
N ALA A 301 -1.97 -4.13 17.17
CA ALA A 301 -3.18 -3.35 17.40
C ALA A 301 -4.17 -3.53 16.24
N ILE A 302 -5.48 -3.57 16.56
CA ILE A 302 -6.55 -3.80 15.58
C ILE A 302 -7.46 -2.58 15.49
N ALA A 303 -7.84 -2.21 14.28
CA ALA A 303 -8.86 -1.23 13.99
C ALA A 303 -9.81 -1.76 12.92
N ALA A 304 -11.07 -1.36 12.97
CA ALA A 304 -12.03 -1.63 11.92
C ALA A 304 -12.90 -0.40 11.67
N GLY A 305 -13.51 -0.33 10.50
CA GLY A 305 -14.35 0.80 10.21
C GLY A 305 -15.00 0.75 8.83
N CYS A 306 -15.87 1.74 8.61
CA CYS A 306 -16.41 2.08 7.30
C CYS A 306 -16.11 3.53 7.01
N LEU A 307 -15.79 3.85 5.77
CA LEU A 307 -15.37 5.19 5.32
C LEU A 307 -16.55 6.16 5.10
N HIS A 308 -17.78 5.65 5.11
CA HIS A 308 -18.98 6.48 4.96
C HIS A 308 -19.31 7.27 6.22
N LYS A 309 -19.71 8.54 6.04
CA LYS A 309 -19.95 9.50 7.13
C LYS A 309 -21.05 9.12 8.12
N ARG A 310 -22.05 8.36 7.67
CA ARG A 310 -23.25 7.98 8.43
C ARG A 310 -23.34 6.47 8.61
N CYS A 311 -22.22 5.84 8.89
CA CYS A 311 -22.16 4.41 9.15
C CYS A 311 -21.78 4.17 10.62
N ASP A 312 -22.39 3.20 11.28
CA ASP A 312 -22.06 2.82 12.66
C ASP A 312 -20.62 2.35 12.81
N GLY A 313 -20.03 1.88 11.72
CA GLY A 313 -18.60 1.53 11.60
C GLY A 313 -17.71 2.69 11.16
N THR A 314 -18.14 3.97 11.30
CA THR A 314 -17.30 5.10 10.83
C THR A 314 -15.93 5.10 11.48
N SER A 315 -14.87 5.21 10.66
CA SER A 315 -13.48 5.30 11.10
C SER A 315 -13.00 6.73 11.32
N ARG A 316 -13.89 7.72 11.24
CA ARG A 316 -13.56 9.13 11.34
C ARG A 316 -13.14 9.56 12.75
N GLY A 317 -12.11 10.40 12.79
CA GLY A 317 -11.54 10.96 14.01
C GLY A 317 -10.53 10.02 14.68
N LYS A 318 -9.88 10.54 15.75
CA LYS A 318 -8.74 9.88 16.41
C LYS A 318 -9.05 8.48 16.94
N ASP A 319 -10.30 8.20 17.29
CA ASP A 319 -10.74 6.93 17.88
C ASP A 319 -11.71 6.14 16.97
N GLY A 320 -11.96 6.60 15.76
CA GLY A 320 -12.94 6.01 14.84
C GLY A 320 -12.67 4.54 14.56
N GLY A 321 -11.43 4.18 14.26
CA GLY A 321 -11.03 2.80 13.99
C GLY A 321 -11.20 1.88 15.21
N VAL A 322 -10.96 2.37 16.42
CA VAL A 322 -11.17 1.62 17.70
C VAL A 322 -12.65 1.43 17.97
N LYS A 323 -13.47 2.48 17.76
CA LYS A 323 -14.94 2.39 17.90
C LYS A 323 -15.53 1.42 16.89
N GLY A 324 -15.07 1.46 15.63
CA GLY A 324 -15.45 0.52 14.60
C GLY A 324 -15.12 -0.93 14.95
N TRP A 325 -13.94 -1.21 15.52
CA TRP A 325 -13.58 -2.53 16.00
C TRP A 325 -14.54 -3.04 17.09
N LYS A 326 -14.86 -2.20 18.09
CA LYS A 326 -15.84 -2.54 19.13
C LYS A 326 -17.23 -2.79 18.54
N SER A 327 -17.65 -1.98 17.56
CA SER A 327 -18.93 -2.14 16.85
C SER A 327 -18.96 -3.43 16.04
N LEU A 328 -17.86 -3.78 15.36
CA LEU A 328 -17.73 -5.02 14.60
C LEU A 328 -17.89 -6.26 15.50
N GLN A 329 -17.26 -6.25 16.67
CA GLN A 329 -17.39 -7.34 17.66
C GLN A 329 -18.83 -7.51 18.16
N LYS A 330 -19.60 -6.41 18.27
CA LYS A 330 -21.03 -6.50 18.59
C LYS A 330 -21.84 -7.21 17.50
N LEU A 331 -21.50 -6.98 16.23
CA LEU A 331 -22.13 -7.69 15.11
C LEU A 331 -21.76 -9.17 15.08
N ALA A 332 -20.54 -9.52 15.48
CA ALA A 332 -20.09 -10.90 15.63
C ALA A 332 -20.82 -11.64 16.76
N GLY A 333 -21.44 -10.91 17.71
CA GLY A 333 -22.07 -11.50 18.89
C GLY A 333 -21.10 -12.03 19.92
N THR A 334 -19.80 -12.10 19.61
CA THR A 334 -18.74 -12.61 20.48
C THR A 334 -17.57 -11.61 20.48
N PRO A 335 -17.18 -11.04 21.63
CA PRO A 335 -15.98 -10.22 21.75
C PRO A 335 -14.73 -11.02 21.33
N PHE A 336 -13.82 -10.39 20.59
CA PHE A 336 -12.59 -11.05 20.14
C PHE A 336 -11.76 -11.61 21.32
N LYS A 337 -11.72 -10.89 22.43
CA LYS A 337 -11.05 -11.35 23.65
C LYS A 337 -11.64 -12.65 24.14
N ASP A 338 -12.95 -12.77 24.21
CA ASP A 338 -13.65 -13.97 24.69
C ASP A 338 -13.48 -15.16 23.71
N ALA A 339 -13.46 -14.88 22.41
CA ALA A 339 -13.17 -15.89 21.41
C ALA A 339 -11.72 -16.39 21.52
N VAL A 340 -10.76 -15.49 21.77
CA VAL A 340 -9.37 -15.86 22.05
C VAL A 340 -9.25 -16.67 23.32
N GLU A 341 -9.89 -16.24 24.42
CA GLU A 341 -9.92 -16.98 25.68
C GLU A 341 -10.56 -18.35 25.52
N THR A 342 -11.68 -18.46 24.80
CA THR A 342 -12.34 -19.76 24.51
C THR A 342 -11.43 -20.66 23.68
N THR A 343 -10.74 -20.13 22.67
CA THR A 343 -9.78 -20.90 21.86
C THR A 343 -8.59 -21.36 22.71
N ILE A 344 -8.07 -20.49 23.57
CA ILE A 344 -6.98 -20.80 24.52
C ILE A 344 -7.46 -21.86 25.52
N LEU A 345 -8.67 -21.72 26.09
CA LEU A 345 -9.25 -22.68 27.03
C LEU A 345 -9.53 -24.04 26.37
N ALA A 346 -10.00 -24.06 25.12
CA ALA A 346 -10.16 -25.30 24.35
C ALA A 346 -8.81 -25.99 24.06
N SER A 347 -7.72 -25.23 24.02
CA SER A 347 -6.35 -25.74 23.83
C SER A 347 -5.66 -26.07 25.16
N SER A 348 -6.08 -25.46 26.29
CA SER A 348 -5.58 -25.76 27.62
C SER A 348 -5.99 -27.18 28.02
N GLY A 349 -5.04 -28.09 28.03
CA GLY A 349 -5.28 -29.53 28.20
C GLY A 349 -5.16 -30.35 26.91
N ARG A 350 -5.15 -29.72 25.73
CA ARG A 350 -4.90 -30.39 24.43
C ARG A 350 -3.45 -30.86 24.30
N TYR A 351 -2.51 -30.12 24.89
CA TYR A 351 -1.09 -30.39 24.76
C TYR A 351 -0.48 -30.82 26.09
N ARG A 352 0.35 -31.86 26.06
CA ARG A 352 1.16 -32.26 27.21
C ARG A 352 2.27 -31.23 27.46
N PHE A 353 2.70 -31.10 28.72
CA PHE A 353 3.81 -30.23 29.13
C PHE A 353 5.18 -30.86 28.82
N THR A 354 5.42 -31.11 27.55
CA THR A 354 6.61 -31.80 26.99
C THR A 354 7.06 -31.11 25.71
N ASP A 355 8.28 -31.42 25.25
CA ASP A 355 8.80 -30.93 23.97
C ASP A 355 7.91 -31.33 22.79
N LEU A 356 7.31 -32.53 22.82
CA LEU A 356 6.34 -32.97 21.81
C LEU A 356 5.05 -32.11 21.87
N GLY A 357 4.57 -31.81 23.07
CA GLY A 357 3.43 -30.92 23.21
C GLY A 357 3.70 -29.50 22.68
N ASN A 358 4.90 -28.99 22.96
CA ASN A 358 5.34 -27.71 22.43
C ASN A 358 5.52 -27.74 20.89
N ALA A 359 6.03 -28.82 20.34
CA ALA A 359 6.15 -29.02 18.89
C ALA A 359 4.77 -28.98 18.19
N ARG A 360 3.77 -29.63 18.78
CA ARG A 360 2.39 -29.59 18.27
C ARG A 360 1.75 -28.20 18.40
N ARG A 361 2.02 -27.50 19.51
CA ARG A 361 1.62 -26.07 19.64
C ARG A 361 2.24 -25.21 18.55
N LEU A 362 3.54 -25.40 18.27
CA LEU A 362 4.23 -24.67 17.19
C LEU A 362 3.57 -24.93 15.83
N VAL A 363 3.28 -26.19 15.49
CA VAL A 363 2.65 -26.57 14.23
C VAL A 363 1.23 -26.00 14.11
N ASP A 364 0.44 -26.08 15.19
CA ASP A 364 -0.94 -25.61 15.22
C ASP A 364 -1.04 -24.07 15.25
N ASN A 365 -0.01 -23.37 15.75
CA ASN A 365 0.04 -21.90 15.75
C ASN A 365 0.44 -21.30 14.38
N TYR A 366 1.10 -22.09 13.53
CA TYR A 366 1.59 -21.66 12.22
C TYR A 366 1.11 -22.58 11.09
N PRO A 367 -0.22 -22.81 10.96
CA PRO A 367 -0.77 -23.68 9.93
C PRO A 367 -0.47 -23.06 8.57
N MET A 368 0.14 -23.84 7.67
CA MET A 368 0.52 -23.39 6.32
C MET A 368 1.54 -22.23 6.26
N GLU A 369 2.21 -21.91 7.37
CA GLU A 369 3.23 -20.87 7.41
C GLU A 369 4.64 -21.41 7.62
N ILE A 370 4.76 -22.66 8.09
CA ILE A 370 6.04 -23.37 8.26
C ILE A 370 5.97 -24.75 7.63
N ILE A 371 7.00 -25.14 6.89
CA ILE A 371 7.19 -26.51 6.39
C ILE A 371 8.66 -26.92 6.52
N HIS A 372 8.89 -28.20 6.69
CA HIS A 372 10.22 -28.80 6.77
C HIS A 372 10.39 -29.84 5.69
N CYS A 373 11.32 -29.60 4.76
CA CYS A 373 11.71 -30.59 3.77
C CYS A 373 12.68 -31.62 4.40
N VAL A 374 12.15 -32.77 4.77
CA VAL A 374 12.91 -33.79 5.53
C VAL A 374 14.20 -34.22 4.84
N PRO A 375 14.22 -34.61 3.52
CA PRO A 375 15.44 -35.00 2.85
C PRO A 375 16.50 -33.91 2.70
N ARG A 376 16.06 -32.64 2.65
CA ARG A 376 16.96 -31.48 2.56
C ARG A 376 17.38 -30.96 3.92
N ASN A 377 16.76 -31.47 5.00
CA ASN A 377 16.88 -30.94 6.36
C ASN A 377 16.76 -29.44 6.43
N GLN A 378 15.80 -28.86 5.71
CA GLN A 378 15.62 -27.43 5.53
C GLN A 378 14.22 -27.00 5.93
N TRP A 379 14.14 -26.02 6.83
CA TRP A 379 12.90 -25.28 7.10
C TRP A 379 12.63 -24.25 6.01
N TYR A 380 11.37 -24.08 5.72
CA TYR A 380 10.86 -22.99 4.89
C TYR A 380 9.78 -22.26 5.69
N VAL A 381 9.83 -20.94 5.65
CA VAL A 381 8.84 -20.07 6.29
C VAL A 381 8.14 -19.26 5.20
N PHE A 382 6.82 -19.19 5.27
CA PHE A 382 6.02 -18.39 4.35
C PHE A 382 6.10 -16.91 4.73
N ASP A 383 6.46 -16.04 3.77
CA ASP A 383 6.63 -14.61 4.00
C ASP A 383 5.40 -13.77 3.61
N GLY A 384 4.26 -14.44 3.39
CA GLY A 384 3.03 -13.82 2.89
C GLY A 384 2.92 -13.82 1.36
N GLN A 385 3.99 -14.20 0.65
CA GLN A 385 4.03 -14.28 -0.81
C GLN A 385 4.58 -15.60 -1.31
N ARG A 386 5.60 -16.13 -0.66
CA ARG A 386 6.29 -17.37 -1.06
C ARG A 386 6.92 -18.09 0.11
N TRP A 387 7.22 -19.35 -0.09
CA TRP A 387 8.02 -20.14 0.82
C TRP A 387 9.51 -19.79 0.65
N LYS A 388 10.13 -19.31 1.71
CA LYS A 388 11.58 -19.02 1.74
C LYS A 388 12.32 -20.04 2.57
N PRO A 389 13.48 -20.54 2.10
CA PRO A 389 14.39 -21.28 2.97
C PRO A 389 14.73 -20.42 4.19
N ASP A 390 14.49 -20.95 5.38
CA ASP A 390 14.84 -20.27 6.62
C ASP A 390 16.36 -20.19 6.77
N ARG A 391 16.91 -18.99 6.65
CA ARG A 391 18.34 -18.68 6.77
C ARG A 391 18.65 -17.68 7.85
N ASP A 392 17.62 -17.11 8.47
CA ASP A 392 17.71 -16.01 9.42
C ASP A 392 17.04 -16.31 10.76
N GLY A 393 16.70 -17.58 11.02
CA GLY A 393 16.11 -18.03 12.28
C GLY A 393 14.61 -17.73 12.40
N GLY A 394 13.87 -17.75 11.29
CA GLY A 394 12.43 -17.58 11.28
C GLY A 394 11.71 -18.61 12.13
N ILE A 395 12.10 -19.89 12.03
CA ILE A 395 11.49 -20.97 12.82
C ILE A 395 11.77 -20.82 14.33
N GLU A 396 12.96 -20.34 14.69
CA GLU A 396 13.28 -20.06 16.10
C GLU A 396 12.44 -18.89 16.64
N ARG A 397 12.14 -17.88 15.82
CA ARG A 397 11.21 -16.79 16.21
C ARG A 397 9.81 -17.34 16.43
N CYS A 398 9.29 -18.18 15.52
CA CYS A 398 8.02 -18.87 15.70
C CYS A 398 7.99 -19.70 17.01
N ALA A 399 9.07 -20.39 17.29
CA ALA A 399 9.19 -21.17 18.51
C ALA A 399 9.13 -20.30 19.78
N LYS A 400 9.84 -19.19 19.81
CA LYS A 400 9.81 -18.23 20.94
C LYS A 400 8.40 -17.68 21.16
N THR A 401 7.75 -17.21 20.10
CA THR A 401 6.36 -16.70 20.18
C THR A 401 5.37 -17.79 20.64
N THR A 402 5.59 -19.05 20.24
CA THR A 402 4.78 -20.18 20.74
C THR A 402 4.91 -20.33 22.27
N ILE A 403 6.11 -20.20 22.82
CA ILE A 403 6.31 -20.28 24.27
C ILE A 403 5.68 -19.08 24.99
N GLU A 404 5.81 -17.87 24.44
CA GLU A 404 5.12 -16.66 24.95
C GLU A 404 3.59 -16.89 24.99
N GLY A 405 3.03 -17.56 24.00
CA GLY A 405 1.63 -17.95 23.96
C GLY A 405 1.20 -18.86 25.13
N ILE A 406 2.10 -19.69 25.70
CA ILE A 406 1.78 -20.50 26.87
C ILE A 406 1.59 -19.65 28.13
N PHE A 407 2.32 -18.53 28.28
CA PHE A 407 2.06 -17.59 29.38
C PHE A 407 0.68 -16.94 29.23
N THR A 408 0.30 -16.56 28.03
CA THR A 408 -1.05 -16.02 27.74
C THR A 408 -2.13 -17.07 28.04
N GLU A 409 -1.90 -18.35 27.69
CA GLU A 409 -2.78 -19.46 28.03
C GLU A 409 -2.92 -19.61 29.56
N ALA A 410 -1.81 -19.48 30.28
CA ALA A 410 -1.80 -19.55 31.75
C ALA A 410 -2.56 -18.38 32.40
N ASP A 411 -2.46 -17.17 31.82
CA ASP A 411 -3.16 -15.98 32.36
C ASP A 411 -4.67 -16.03 32.10
N ALA A 412 -5.09 -16.71 31.02
CA ALA A 412 -6.50 -16.92 30.68
C ALA A 412 -7.11 -18.17 31.37
N CYS A 413 -6.29 -19.01 32.00
CA CYS A 413 -6.75 -20.26 32.59
C CYS A 413 -7.51 -20.01 33.92
N PRO A 414 -8.81 -20.43 34.04
CA PRO A 414 -9.58 -20.20 35.27
C PRO A 414 -9.17 -21.13 36.42
N ASP A 415 -8.52 -22.23 36.13
CA ASP A 415 -7.98 -23.16 37.12
C ASP A 415 -6.61 -22.69 37.59
N ALA A 416 -6.51 -22.29 38.86
CA ALA A 416 -5.29 -21.73 39.42
C ALA A 416 -4.11 -22.73 39.46
N ASP A 417 -4.36 -24.01 39.64
CA ASP A 417 -3.33 -25.06 39.68
C ASP A 417 -2.81 -25.32 38.23
N MET A 418 -3.72 -25.38 37.26
CA MET A 418 -3.39 -25.51 35.85
C MET A 418 -2.64 -24.27 35.34
N ALA A 419 -3.07 -23.05 35.68
CA ALA A 419 -2.39 -21.81 35.37
C ALA A 419 -0.96 -21.78 35.93
N LYS A 420 -0.78 -22.23 37.16
CA LYS A 420 0.54 -22.35 37.77
C LYS A 420 1.43 -23.39 37.07
N ALA A 421 0.84 -24.52 36.69
CA ALA A 421 1.54 -25.56 35.93
C ALA A 421 1.96 -25.08 34.52
N LEU A 422 1.08 -24.37 33.83
CA LEU A 422 1.36 -23.75 32.52
C LEU A 422 2.51 -22.73 32.61
N ARG A 423 2.46 -21.80 33.57
CA ARG A 423 3.57 -20.86 33.79
C ARG A 423 4.89 -21.54 34.08
N LYS A 424 4.88 -22.56 34.93
CA LYS A 424 6.07 -23.35 35.22
C LYS A 424 6.61 -24.06 34.01
N HIS A 425 5.71 -24.60 33.17
CA HIS A 425 6.09 -25.24 31.88
C HIS A 425 6.64 -24.20 30.88
N ALA A 426 5.98 -23.06 30.72
CA ALA A 426 6.43 -21.96 29.85
C ALA A 426 7.85 -21.52 30.21
N THR A 427 8.10 -21.18 31.48
CA THR A 427 9.43 -20.78 31.98
C THR A 427 10.51 -21.82 31.71
N ARG A 428 10.18 -23.11 31.87
CA ARG A 428 11.12 -24.21 31.55
C ARG A 428 11.41 -24.32 30.05
N SER A 429 10.40 -23.98 29.23
CA SER A 429 10.45 -24.07 27.78
C SER A 429 11.18 -22.90 27.11
N GLU A 430 11.49 -21.81 27.84
CA GLU A 430 12.30 -20.69 27.35
C GLU A 430 13.79 -21.03 27.18
N SER A 431 14.24 -22.17 27.75
CA SER A 431 15.64 -22.57 27.60
C SER A 431 16.00 -22.87 26.14
N ALA A 432 17.24 -22.54 25.74
CA ALA A 432 17.72 -22.80 24.38
C ALA A 432 17.59 -24.28 24.00
N ARG A 433 17.77 -25.18 24.97
CA ARG A 433 17.61 -26.63 24.77
C ARG A 433 16.14 -26.97 24.45
N ALA A 434 15.18 -26.45 25.21
CA ALA A 434 13.76 -26.74 25.01
C ALA A 434 13.25 -26.17 23.67
N LEU A 435 13.67 -24.94 23.32
CA LEU A 435 13.36 -24.33 22.04
C LEU A 435 13.90 -25.16 20.86
N SER A 436 15.17 -25.60 20.95
CA SER A 436 15.77 -26.48 19.93
C SER A 436 15.07 -27.83 19.85
N SER A 437 14.74 -28.44 20.99
CA SER A 437 14.01 -29.72 21.05
C SER A 437 12.63 -29.61 20.41
N MET A 438 11.89 -28.53 20.71
CA MET A 438 10.58 -28.26 20.09
C MET A 438 10.68 -28.18 18.56
N VAL A 439 11.60 -27.37 18.03
CA VAL A 439 11.84 -27.22 16.57
C VAL A 439 12.27 -28.56 15.97
N GLN A 440 13.13 -29.31 16.64
CA GLN A 440 13.58 -30.61 16.17
C GLN A 440 12.45 -31.64 16.08
N VAL A 441 11.59 -31.70 17.09
CA VAL A 441 10.44 -32.62 17.12
C VAL A 441 9.39 -32.23 16.08
N ALA A 442 9.16 -30.93 15.88
CA ALA A 442 8.19 -30.41 14.90
C ALA A 442 8.52 -30.81 13.44
N ARG A 443 9.79 -31.10 13.11
CA ARG A 443 10.23 -31.44 11.74
C ARG A 443 9.48 -32.61 11.09
N THR A 444 8.94 -33.49 11.88
CA THR A 444 8.29 -34.74 11.44
C THR A 444 6.78 -34.76 11.69
N GLU A 445 6.21 -33.65 12.19
CA GLU A 445 4.74 -33.57 12.35
C GLU A 445 4.07 -33.58 10.96
N PRO A 446 2.92 -34.28 10.79
CA PRO A 446 2.32 -34.55 9.48
C PRO A 446 1.99 -33.31 8.65
N ASN A 447 1.63 -32.20 9.31
CA ASN A 447 1.26 -30.96 8.62
C ASN A 447 2.43 -30.07 8.22
N VAL A 448 3.64 -30.46 8.62
CA VAL A 448 4.88 -29.71 8.43
C VAL A 448 5.87 -30.45 7.56
N ALA A 449 5.98 -31.77 7.73
CA ALA A 449 6.91 -32.60 6.98
C ALA A 449 6.51 -32.70 5.51
N VAL A 450 7.42 -32.31 4.62
CA VAL A 450 7.21 -32.39 3.16
C VAL A 450 8.38 -33.09 2.48
N LEU A 451 8.08 -33.69 1.33
CA LEU A 451 9.11 -34.24 0.42
C LEU A 451 9.45 -33.21 -0.66
N PRO A 452 10.63 -33.29 -1.30
CA PRO A 452 11.04 -32.37 -2.34
C PRO A 452 10.09 -32.28 -3.54
N ASP A 453 9.40 -33.38 -3.86
CA ASP A 453 8.44 -33.48 -4.95
C ASP A 453 7.13 -32.70 -4.70
N ARG A 454 6.90 -32.27 -3.48
CA ARG A 454 5.79 -31.35 -3.15
C ARG A 454 6.16 -29.88 -3.33
N LEU A 455 7.45 -29.58 -3.42
CA LEU A 455 7.96 -28.25 -3.70
C LEU A 455 8.12 -28.09 -5.21
N ASP A 456 7.56 -27.05 -5.79
CA ASP A 456 7.59 -26.78 -7.25
C ASP A 456 7.04 -27.95 -8.09
N ARG A 457 5.95 -28.56 -7.63
CA ARG A 457 5.36 -29.77 -8.23
C ARG A 457 4.87 -29.55 -9.66
N ASP A 458 4.35 -28.36 -9.93
CA ASP A 458 3.87 -27.99 -11.25
C ASP A 458 4.89 -27.06 -11.93
N PRO A 459 5.58 -27.53 -13.00
CA PRO A 459 6.59 -26.74 -13.69
C PRO A 459 6.01 -25.54 -14.46
N TRP A 460 4.70 -25.45 -14.58
CA TRP A 460 3.99 -24.35 -15.24
C TRP A 460 3.48 -23.27 -14.26
N LEU A 461 3.53 -23.55 -12.97
CA LEU A 461 3.16 -22.60 -11.94
C LEU A 461 4.41 -21.87 -11.42
N PHE A 462 4.48 -20.58 -11.70
CA PHE A 462 5.53 -19.71 -11.17
C PHE A 462 4.99 -18.89 -10.00
N ASN A 463 5.67 -18.98 -8.88
CA ASN A 463 5.34 -18.16 -7.72
C ASN A 463 5.76 -16.70 -8.01
N VAL A 464 4.79 -15.84 -8.22
CA VAL A 464 4.95 -14.41 -8.48
C VAL A 464 4.37 -13.59 -7.32
N ALA A 465 4.76 -12.32 -7.24
CA ALA A 465 4.40 -11.47 -6.10
C ALA A 465 2.88 -11.24 -5.92
N ASN A 466 2.05 -11.60 -6.90
CA ASN A 466 0.60 -11.48 -6.92
C ASN A 466 -0.15 -12.83 -6.97
N GLY A 467 0.52 -13.93 -6.74
CA GLY A 467 -0.05 -15.28 -6.72
C GLY A 467 0.71 -16.28 -7.58
N THR A 468 0.18 -17.49 -7.70
CA THR A 468 0.66 -18.55 -8.60
C THR A 468 -0.24 -18.70 -9.81
#